data_d401a40038c4221cb84d418c52ffe2e0
#
_entry.id   d401a40038c4221cb84d418c52ffe2e0
#
_cell.length_a   1.000
_cell.length_b   1.000
_cell.length_c   1.000
_cell.angle_alpha   90.00
_cell.angle_beta   90.00
_cell.angle_gamma   90.00
#
_symmetry.space_group_name_H-M   'P 1'
#
loop_
_entity.id
_entity.type
_entity.pdbx_description
1 polymer ?
#
loop_
_entity_poly.entity_id
_entity_poly.type
_entity_poly.pdbx_seq_one_letter_code
_entity_poly.pdbx_strand_id
1 'polypeptide(L)'
;MAKMTWLERRYRRSRLDYVRHITIDPRGPGVVRIHMIPPRTEDPADPFLLLLNGAQLVPLNLSWAILLANFMDQLEPWSGREIGEQDWQSMLSAAVKATRRTYPGTGKAVLLGDLELMLRSIVAIARGQEPPAEVGALSLGEYAGRMSAPHRMDLMISAMTREGRWHCNQKCLHCYAAGQTLGETPELTTDQWRELLEKLRRANIPQVTFTGGEPTLRPDLPELVEAAQWFVTRLNTNGRLLTPELCRRLSEASLDSVQVTLYAARRDVHNALVGAEGFDDTVQGIRNAAAAGLIVSVNTPLCSLNRDYAETLRFVHGLGVRYVTCSGLIPTTK
;
A
#
# COMPACT_ATOMS: atom_id res chain seq x y z
N MET A 1 -5.35 -36.46 0.15
CA MET A 1 -5.56 -35.06 0.59
C MET A 1 -5.77 -35.06 2.09
N ALA A 2 -4.95 -34.36 2.85
CA ALA A 2 -5.13 -34.23 4.30
C ALA A 2 -6.39 -33.39 4.58
N LYS A 3 -7.32 -33.96 5.35
CA LYS A 3 -8.53 -33.23 5.74
C LYS A 3 -8.19 -32.31 6.91
N MET A 4 -8.70 -31.08 6.86
CA MET A 4 -8.63 -30.14 7.97
C MET A 4 -9.23 -30.72 9.24
N THR A 5 -8.53 -30.63 10.36
CA THR A 5 -9.05 -31.06 11.67
C THR A 5 -10.20 -30.15 12.13
N TRP A 6 -10.97 -30.60 13.13
CA TRP A 6 -12.03 -29.78 13.71
C TRP A 6 -11.49 -28.49 14.34
N LEU A 7 -10.33 -28.55 15.00
CA LEU A 7 -9.68 -27.38 15.63
C LEU A 7 -9.23 -26.37 14.57
N GLU A 8 -8.64 -26.82 13.47
CA GLU A 8 -8.24 -25.96 12.35
C GLU A 8 -9.46 -25.26 11.71
N ARG A 9 -10.55 -25.99 11.44
CA ARG A 9 -11.78 -25.41 10.89
C ARG A 9 -12.35 -24.35 11.81
N ARG A 10 -12.44 -24.66 13.13
CA ARG A 10 -12.94 -23.71 14.12
C ARG A 10 -12.08 -22.45 14.17
N TYR A 11 -10.75 -22.58 14.20
CA TYR A 11 -9.81 -21.47 14.23
C TYR A 11 -9.97 -20.62 12.96
N ARG A 12 -9.96 -21.26 11.78
CA ARG A 12 -10.11 -20.60 10.50
C ARG A 12 -11.37 -19.74 10.47
N ARG A 13 -12.54 -20.31 10.70
CA ARG A 13 -13.83 -19.59 10.67
C ARG A 13 -13.91 -18.44 11.65
N SER A 14 -13.28 -18.53 12.79
CA SER A 14 -13.35 -17.49 13.82
C SER A 14 -12.31 -16.40 13.67
N ARG A 15 -11.18 -16.66 12.98
CA ARG A 15 -10.00 -15.79 13.02
C ARG A 15 -9.29 -15.54 11.70
N LEU A 16 -9.56 -16.33 10.67
CA LEU A 16 -8.83 -16.29 9.39
C LEU A 16 -9.75 -16.13 8.16
N ASP A 17 -11.02 -15.83 8.34
CA ASP A 17 -11.95 -15.62 7.21
C ASP A 17 -11.90 -14.18 6.64
N TYR A 18 -10.99 -13.35 7.14
CA TYR A 18 -10.78 -11.97 6.68
C TYR A 18 -9.30 -11.65 6.56
N VAL A 19 -8.97 -10.63 5.78
CA VAL A 19 -7.59 -10.18 5.65
C VAL A 19 -7.10 -9.66 6.99
N ARG A 20 -5.93 -10.14 7.40
CA ARG A 20 -5.23 -9.66 8.60
C ARG A 20 -4.05 -8.81 8.19
N HIS A 21 -3.82 -7.76 8.92
CA HIS A 21 -2.77 -6.79 8.63
C HIS A 21 -1.94 -6.50 9.86
N ILE A 22 -0.64 -6.31 9.63
CA ILE A 22 0.27 -5.73 10.61
C ILE A 22 1.33 -4.89 9.91
N THR A 23 1.76 -3.82 10.55
CA THR A 23 2.89 -3.01 10.12
C THR A 23 4.00 -3.09 11.17
N ILE A 24 5.19 -3.46 10.72
CA ILE A 24 6.40 -3.46 11.54
C ILE A 24 7.22 -2.26 11.09
N ASP A 25 7.74 -1.50 12.06
CA ASP A 25 8.56 -0.32 11.82
C ASP A 25 7.89 0.70 10.87
N PRO A 26 6.75 1.31 11.29
CA PRO A 26 5.93 2.14 10.40
C PRO A 26 6.61 3.45 9.97
N ARG A 27 7.73 3.80 10.59
CA ARG A 27 8.45 5.07 10.37
C ARG A 27 9.81 4.81 9.78
N GLY A 28 9.94 4.98 8.46
CA GLY A 28 11.26 4.92 7.82
C GLY A 28 11.37 3.93 6.67
N PRO A 29 12.57 3.83 6.08
CA PRO A 29 12.80 2.99 4.89
C PRO A 29 12.75 1.49 5.18
N GLY A 30 12.63 1.10 6.43
CA GLY A 30 12.58 -0.30 6.87
C GLY A 30 11.17 -0.85 7.09
N VAL A 31 10.11 -0.10 6.76
CA VAL A 31 8.73 -0.51 6.97
C VAL A 31 8.41 -1.86 6.33
N VAL A 32 7.76 -2.74 7.09
CA VAL A 32 7.26 -4.03 6.62
C VAL A 32 5.76 -4.10 6.88
N ARG A 33 4.98 -4.09 5.80
CA ARG A 33 3.54 -4.29 5.84
C ARG A 33 3.21 -5.71 5.42
N ILE A 34 2.46 -6.39 6.25
CA ILE A 34 2.06 -7.76 6.04
C ILE A 34 0.54 -7.79 5.95
N HIS A 35 0.00 -8.15 4.78
CA HIS A 35 -1.39 -8.52 4.63
C HIS A 35 -1.46 -10.02 4.45
N MET A 36 -2.12 -10.72 5.36
CA MET A 36 -2.41 -12.13 5.24
C MET A 36 -3.82 -12.31 4.71
N ILE A 37 -3.92 -12.77 3.47
CA ILE A 37 -5.15 -12.87 2.68
C ILE A 37 -5.61 -14.34 2.72
N PRO A 38 -6.85 -14.62 3.18
CA PRO A 38 -7.37 -15.97 3.21
C PRO A 38 -7.68 -16.49 1.79
N PRO A 39 -7.57 -17.82 1.57
CA PRO A 39 -8.02 -18.43 0.33
C PRO A 39 -9.56 -18.36 0.20
N ARG A 40 -10.05 -18.30 -1.03
CA ARG A 40 -11.47 -18.27 -1.36
C ARG A 40 -12.22 -19.54 -0.97
N THR A 41 -11.52 -20.66 -0.96
CA THR A 41 -12.12 -21.98 -0.74
C THR A 41 -11.80 -22.49 0.66
N GLU A 42 -12.56 -23.46 1.14
CA GLU A 42 -12.24 -24.19 2.38
C GLU A 42 -11.28 -25.35 2.13
N ASP A 43 -10.74 -25.53 0.92
CA ASP A 43 -9.74 -26.58 0.64
C ASP A 43 -8.47 -26.29 1.44
N PRO A 44 -7.99 -27.24 2.27
CA PRO A 44 -6.75 -27.08 3.02
C PRO A 44 -5.50 -27.02 2.14
N ALA A 45 -5.61 -27.41 0.87
CA ALA A 45 -4.53 -27.30 -0.11
C ALA A 45 -4.35 -25.87 -0.66
N ASP A 46 -5.41 -25.03 -0.56
CA ASP A 46 -5.32 -23.65 -0.98
C ASP A 46 -4.53 -22.81 0.04
N PRO A 47 -3.42 -22.17 -0.37
CA PRO A 47 -2.59 -21.40 0.53
C PRO A 47 -3.26 -20.09 0.95
N PHE A 48 -2.96 -19.63 2.15
CA PHE A 48 -3.02 -18.23 2.50
C PHE A 48 -1.96 -17.47 1.72
N LEU A 49 -2.19 -16.19 1.44
CA LEU A 49 -1.23 -15.37 0.73
C LEU A 49 -0.76 -14.24 1.62
N LEU A 50 0.56 -14.08 1.75
CA LEU A 50 1.13 -12.87 2.33
C LEU A 50 1.42 -11.89 1.20
N LEU A 51 0.84 -10.70 1.30
CA LEU A 51 1.23 -9.56 0.49
C LEU A 51 2.14 -8.67 1.33
N LEU A 52 3.40 -8.61 0.95
CA LEU A 52 4.44 -7.87 1.66
C LEU A 52 4.72 -6.56 0.93
N ASN A 53 4.59 -5.45 1.63
CA ASN A 53 4.79 -4.08 1.09
C ASN A 53 4.04 -3.82 -0.23
N GLY A 54 2.93 -4.50 -0.46
CA GLY A 54 2.13 -4.35 -1.67
C GLY A 54 2.74 -4.91 -2.96
N ALA A 55 3.87 -5.62 -2.89
CA ALA A 55 4.64 -6.05 -4.05
C ALA A 55 4.96 -7.55 -4.07
N GLN A 56 5.31 -8.13 -2.93
CA GLN A 56 5.77 -9.52 -2.85
C GLN A 56 4.63 -10.43 -2.40
N LEU A 57 4.44 -11.54 -3.10
CA LEU A 57 3.38 -12.52 -2.82
C LEU A 57 4.01 -13.83 -2.38
N VAL A 58 3.77 -14.21 -1.14
CA VAL A 58 4.31 -15.42 -0.53
C VAL A 58 3.18 -16.35 -0.12
N PRO A 59 3.12 -17.60 -0.62
CA PRO A 59 2.12 -18.57 -0.19
C PRO A 59 2.43 -19.09 1.21
N LEU A 60 1.40 -19.29 2.01
CA LEU A 60 1.50 -19.77 3.37
C LEU A 60 0.50 -20.90 3.62
N ASN A 61 0.94 -22.02 4.12
CA ASN A 61 0.03 -23.11 4.49
C ASN A 61 -0.78 -22.74 5.76
N LEU A 62 -1.86 -23.48 6.02
CA LEU A 62 -2.77 -23.19 7.12
C LEU A 62 -2.08 -23.20 8.49
N SER A 63 -1.15 -24.11 8.75
CA SER A 63 -0.48 -24.19 10.07
C SER A 63 0.40 -22.98 10.33
N TRP A 64 1.12 -22.51 9.33
CA TRP A 64 1.93 -21.31 9.42
C TRP A 64 1.06 -20.03 9.45
N ALA A 65 -0.08 -20.02 8.73
CA ALA A 65 -1.03 -18.93 8.82
C ALA A 65 -1.62 -18.80 10.24
N ILE A 66 -1.94 -19.91 10.90
CA ILE A 66 -2.40 -19.93 12.30
C ILE A 66 -1.31 -19.42 13.25
N LEU A 67 -0.07 -19.86 13.05
CA LEU A 67 1.07 -19.43 13.86
C LEU A 67 1.34 -17.92 13.72
N LEU A 68 1.36 -17.43 12.48
CA LEU A 68 1.52 -16.01 12.19
C LEU A 68 0.35 -15.17 12.74
N ALA A 69 -0.89 -15.62 12.57
CA ALA A 69 -2.06 -14.93 13.10
C ALA A 69 -2.01 -14.78 14.63
N ASN A 70 -1.61 -15.83 15.33
CA ASN A 70 -1.46 -15.76 16.79
C ASN A 70 -0.32 -14.80 17.20
N PHE A 71 0.73 -14.67 16.40
CA PHE A 71 1.78 -13.67 16.61
C PHE A 71 1.28 -12.25 16.34
N MET A 72 0.55 -12.04 15.25
CA MET A 72 -0.06 -10.74 14.91
C MET A 72 -0.99 -10.26 16.05
N ASP A 73 -1.76 -11.15 16.68
CA ASP A 73 -2.58 -10.81 17.84
C ASP A 73 -1.76 -10.29 19.04
N GLN A 74 -0.55 -10.79 19.22
CA GLN A 74 0.32 -10.33 20.31
C GLN A 74 0.98 -8.99 19.99
N LEU A 75 1.21 -8.74 18.71
CA LEU A 75 1.89 -7.52 18.25
C LEU A 75 0.93 -6.33 18.12
N GLU A 76 -0.35 -6.55 17.83
CA GLU A 76 -1.37 -5.50 17.62
C GLU A 76 -1.43 -4.46 18.75
N PRO A 77 -1.38 -4.83 20.06
CA PRO A 77 -1.40 -3.85 21.17
C PRO A 77 -0.15 -2.97 21.25
N TRP A 78 0.91 -3.33 20.53
CA TRP A 78 2.20 -2.62 20.52
C TRP A 78 2.37 -1.70 19.31
N SER A 79 1.33 -1.53 18.51
CA SER A 79 1.38 -0.66 17.33
C SER A 79 1.84 0.76 17.73
N GLY A 80 2.88 1.25 17.05
CA GLY A 80 3.49 2.56 17.31
C GLY A 80 4.34 2.67 18.59
N ARG A 81 4.63 1.57 19.27
CA ARG A 81 5.49 1.52 20.46
C ARG A 81 6.79 0.79 20.16
N GLU A 82 7.86 1.17 20.82
CA GLU A 82 9.09 0.41 20.84
C GLU A 82 8.91 -0.88 21.66
N ILE A 83 9.43 -1.98 21.15
CA ILE A 83 9.33 -3.31 21.75
C ILE A 83 10.70 -3.70 22.26
N GLY A 84 10.83 -3.87 23.57
CA GLY A 84 12.03 -4.38 24.19
C GLY A 84 12.22 -5.89 23.93
N GLU A 85 13.45 -6.37 24.08
CA GLU A 85 13.79 -7.80 23.85
C GLU A 85 12.94 -8.74 24.73
N GLN A 86 12.70 -8.38 25.97
CA GLN A 86 11.92 -9.19 26.90
C GLN A 86 10.45 -9.30 26.50
N ASP A 87 9.86 -8.18 26.00
CA ASP A 87 8.49 -8.15 25.50
C ASP A 87 8.37 -8.96 24.20
N TRP A 88 9.37 -8.83 23.32
CA TRP A 88 9.45 -9.63 22.09
C TRP A 88 9.44 -11.12 22.40
N GLN A 89 10.28 -11.59 23.29
CA GLN A 89 10.34 -12.99 23.70
C GLN A 89 9.02 -13.47 24.36
N SER A 90 8.39 -12.59 25.12
CA SER A 90 7.07 -12.86 25.71
C SER A 90 6.00 -13.04 24.64
N MET A 91 5.97 -12.19 23.61
CA MET A 91 5.05 -12.30 22.48
C MET A 91 5.24 -13.58 21.68
N LEU A 92 6.47 -13.93 21.34
CA LEU A 92 6.79 -15.21 20.67
C LEU A 92 6.27 -16.41 21.49
N SER A 93 6.55 -16.41 22.79
CA SER A 93 6.09 -17.47 23.69
C SER A 93 4.56 -17.55 23.78
N ALA A 94 3.88 -16.42 23.84
CA ALA A 94 2.41 -16.33 23.86
C ALA A 94 1.78 -16.82 22.56
N ALA A 95 2.33 -16.44 21.41
CA ALA A 95 1.89 -16.90 20.09
C ALA A 95 2.01 -18.43 19.96
N VAL A 96 3.17 -18.99 20.37
CA VAL A 96 3.39 -20.45 20.39
C VAL A 96 2.39 -21.14 21.32
N LYS A 97 2.16 -20.61 22.53
CA LYS A 97 1.17 -21.16 23.46
C LYS A 97 -0.24 -21.15 22.87
N ALA A 98 -0.63 -20.07 22.17
CA ALA A 98 -1.92 -19.97 21.49
C ALA A 98 -2.03 -21.00 20.35
N THR A 99 -0.99 -21.15 19.53
CA THR A 99 -0.95 -22.11 18.41
C THR A 99 -1.08 -23.56 18.87
N ARG A 100 -0.47 -23.90 20.01
CA ARG A 100 -0.59 -25.24 20.60
C ARG A 100 -2.01 -25.63 21.02
N ARG A 101 -2.94 -24.68 21.16
CA ARG A 101 -4.36 -25.00 21.36
C ARG A 101 -4.98 -25.64 20.12
N THR A 102 -4.48 -25.31 18.94
CA THR A 102 -4.91 -25.91 17.67
C THR A 102 -4.06 -27.16 17.33
N TYR A 103 -2.79 -27.13 17.70
CA TYR A 103 -1.81 -28.20 17.44
C TYR A 103 -1.18 -28.73 18.74
N PRO A 104 -1.94 -29.43 19.60
CA PRO A 104 -1.46 -29.84 20.93
C PRO A 104 -0.29 -30.83 20.89
N GLY A 105 -0.15 -31.60 19.79
CA GLY A 105 0.93 -32.56 19.58
C GLY A 105 2.25 -31.96 19.12
N THR A 106 2.28 -30.65 18.74
CA THR A 106 3.51 -30.02 18.23
C THR A 106 4.36 -29.46 19.35
N GLY A 107 5.66 -29.77 19.32
CA GLY A 107 6.63 -29.32 20.31
C GLY A 107 6.77 -27.78 20.33
N LYS A 108 6.92 -27.21 21.55
CA LYS A 108 7.07 -25.75 21.71
C LYS A 108 8.31 -25.23 20.95
N ALA A 109 9.43 -25.96 20.99
CA ALA A 109 10.67 -25.56 20.33
C ALA A 109 10.53 -25.54 18.80
N VAL A 110 9.77 -26.47 18.21
CA VAL A 110 9.50 -26.51 16.76
C VAL A 110 8.71 -25.26 16.35
N LEU A 111 7.60 -24.98 17.03
CA LEU A 111 6.78 -23.82 16.71
C LEU A 111 7.52 -22.49 16.90
N LEU A 112 8.40 -22.40 17.88
CA LEU A 112 9.22 -21.22 18.09
C LEU A 112 10.24 -21.05 16.94
N GLY A 113 10.95 -22.12 16.58
CA GLY A 113 11.88 -22.10 15.45
C GLY A 113 11.20 -21.75 14.13
N ASP A 114 10.02 -22.33 13.86
CA ASP A 114 9.22 -22.02 12.68
C ASP A 114 8.80 -20.53 12.67
N LEU A 115 8.35 -19.99 13.80
CA LEU A 115 7.93 -18.59 13.90
C LEU A 115 9.12 -17.64 13.67
N GLU A 116 10.26 -17.89 14.29
CA GLU A 116 11.46 -17.06 14.11
C GLU A 116 11.98 -17.12 12.67
N LEU A 117 11.97 -18.30 12.05
CA LEU A 117 12.37 -18.48 10.66
C LEU A 117 11.42 -17.73 9.71
N MET A 118 10.12 -17.86 9.94
CA MET A 118 9.08 -17.18 9.16
C MET A 118 9.22 -15.66 9.27
N LEU A 119 9.38 -15.09 10.46
CA LEU A 119 9.51 -13.65 10.66
C LEU A 119 10.78 -13.10 9.99
N ARG A 120 11.91 -13.79 10.12
CA ARG A 120 13.15 -13.41 9.43
C ARG A 120 12.99 -13.45 7.91
N SER A 121 12.32 -14.48 7.37
CA SER A 121 12.07 -14.59 5.93
C SER A 121 11.15 -13.50 5.44
N ILE A 122 10.05 -13.19 6.15
CA ILE A 122 9.13 -12.10 5.82
C ILE A 122 9.86 -10.76 5.75
N VAL A 123 10.66 -10.42 6.77
CA VAL A 123 11.41 -9.17 6.83
C VAL A 123 12.44 -9.08 5.70
N ALA A 124 13.18 -10.17 5.45
CA ALA A 124 14.16 -10.21 4.35
C ALA A 124 13.51 -9.97 2.99
N ILE A 125 12.43 -10.71 2.67
CA ILE A 125 11.70 -10.56 1.40
C ILE A 125 11.11 -9.15 1.26
N ALA A 126 10.49 -8.62 2.31
CA ALA A 126 9.90 -7.29 2.29
C ALA A 126 10.94 -6.17 2.06
N ARG A 127 12.17 -6.41 2.45
CA ARG A 127 13.32 -5.49 2.25
C ARG A 127 14.12 -5.78 0.98
N GLY A 128 13.69 -6.73 0.14
CA GLY A 128 14.38 -7.12 -1.08
C GLY A 128 15.71 -7.85 -0.81
N GLN A 129 15.83 -8.49 0.33
CA GLN A 129 16.98 -9.31 0.73
C GLN A 129 16.67 -10.79 0.51
N GLU A 130 17.70 -11.62 0.42
CA GLU A 130 17.56 -13.07 0.31
C GLU A 130 17.06 -13.67 1.63
N PRO A 131 15.98 -14.46 1.62
CA PRO A 131 15.45 -15.05 2.83
C PRO A 131 16.35 -16.20 3.33
N PRO A 132 16.38 -16.47 4.65
CA PRO A 132 17.20 -17.54 5.23
C PRO A 132 16.74 -18.97 4.89
N ALA A 133 15.58 -19.10 4.24
CA ALA A 133 15.05 -20.38 3.76
C ALA A 133 14.42 -20.20 2.39
N GLU A 134 14.33 -21.26 1.62
CA GLU A 134 13.62 -21.26 0.34
C GLU A 134 12.12 -20.98 0.59
N VAL A 135 11.62 -19.93 -0.03
CA VAL A 135 10.24 -19.46 0.09
C VAL A 135 9.61 -19.45 -1.29
N GLY A 136 8.45 -20.09 -1.44
CA GLY A 136 7.68 -20.05 -2.67
C GLY A 136 7.26 -18.62 -2.98
N ALA A 137 7.18 -18.27 -4.26
CA ALA A 137 6.65 -17.00 -4.73
C ALA A 137 5.50 -17.27 -5.72
N LEU A 138 4.52 -16.39 -5.76
CA LEU A 138 3.41 -16.44 -6.70
C LEU A 138 3.49 -15.28 -7.68
N SER A 139 3.14 -15.55 -8.92
CA SER A 139 2.93 -14.52 -9.93
C SER A 139 1.60 -13.78 -9.67
N LEU A 140 1.49 -12.56 -10.22
CA LEU A 140 0.22 -11.82 -10.19
C LEU A 140 -0.94 -12.59 -10.83
N GLY A 141 -0.67 -13.37 -11.88
CA GLY A 141 -1.70 -14.20 -12.54
C GLY A 141 -2.26 -15.28 -11.62
N GLU A 142 -1.41 -15.96 -10.89
CA GLU A 142 -1.81 -16.97 -9.89
C GLU A 142 -2.55 -16.32 -8.71
N TYR A 143 -2.12 -15.14 -8.29
CA TYR A 143 -2.78 -14.37 -7.25
C TYR A 143 -4.18 -13.90 -7.66
N ALA A 144 -4.34 -13.38 -8.89
CA ALA A 144 -5.61 -12.84 -9.37
C ALA A 144 -6.77 -13.83 -9.27
N GLY A 145 -6.51 -15.11 -9.55
CA GLY A 145 -7.51 -16.18 -9.41
C GLY A 145 -7.93 -16.47 -7.96
N ARG A 146 -7.14 -16.03 -6.99
CA ARG A 146 -7.32 -16.31 -5.54
C ARG A 146 -7.91 -15.13 -4.76
N MET A 147 -8.08 -13.97 -5.41
CA MET A 147 -8.62 -12.77 -4.75
C MET A 147 -10.12 -12.88 -4.50
N SER A 148 -10.56 -12.55 -3.28
CA SER A 148 -11.97 -12.44 -2.90
C SER A 148 -12.56 -11.05 -3.12
N ALA A 149 -11.70 -10.05 -3.40
CA ALA A 149 -12.06 -8.65 -3.59
C ALA A 149 -11.13 -8.00 -4.64
N PRO A 150 -11.44 -6.81 -5.14
CA PRO A 150 -10.49 -6.03 -5.93
C PRO A 150 -9.18 -5.84 -5.17
N HIS A 151 -8.05 -6.00 -5.86
CA HIS A 151 -6.73 -5.85 -5.26
C HIS A 151 -6.45 -4.40 -4.79
N ARG A 152 -7.04 -3.42 -5.48
CA ARG A 152 -6.86 -2.00 -5.20
C ARG A 152 -8.15 -1.22 -5.48
N MET A 153 -8.38 -0.20 -4.65
CA MET A 153 -9.40 0.83 -4.89
C MET A 153 -8.74 2.20 -5.00
N ASP A 154 -9.09 2.93 -6.05
CA ASP A 154 -8.69 4.32 -6.23
C ASP A 154 -9.78 5.21 -5.63
N LEU A 155 -9.42 6.03 -4.65
CA LEU A 155 -10.31 6.90 -3.90
C LEU A 155 -10.12 8.34 -4.38
N MET A 156 -11.10 8.87 -5.08
CA MET A 156 -11.11 10.27 -5.52
C MET A 156 -11.51 11.18 -4.35
N ILE A 157 -10.55 11.48 -3.49
CA ILE A 157 -10.78 12.26 -2.27
C ILE A 157 -10.88 13.76 -2.51
N SER A 158 -10.44 14.25 -3.66
CA SER A 158 -10.49 15.66 -4.05
C SER A 158 -11.16 15.81 -5.41
N ALA A 159 -12.13 16.71 -5.52
CA ALA A 159 -12.84 16.99 -6.75
C ALA A 159 -12.01 17.85 -7.72
N MET A 160 -12.27 17.70 -9.03
CA MET A 160 -11.67 18.58 -10.05
C MET A 160 -12.23 20.00 -9.99
N THR A 161 -13.50 20.11 -9.61
CA THR A 161 -14.22 21.39 -9.47
C THR A 161 -14.85 21.44 -8.08
N ARG A 162 -14.91 22.64 -7.52
CA ARG A 162 -15.56 22.91 -6.24
C ARG A 162 -16.38 24.19 -6.38
N GLU A 163 -17.65 24.15 -5.98
CA GLU A 163 -18.56 25.29 -6.11
C GLU A 163 -18.61 25.90 -7.54
N GLY A 164 -18.65 25.00 -8.54
CA GLY A 164 -18.66 25.37 -9.95
C GLY A 164 -17.33 25.96 -10.49
N ARG A 165 -16.24 25.93 -9.69
CA ARG A 165 -14.92 26.46 -10.07
C ARG A 165 -13.90 25.36 -10.14
N TRP A 166 -12.94 25.53 -11.05
CA TRP A 166 -11.79 24.62 -11.13
C TRP A 166 -11.00 24.62 -9.82
N HIS A 167 -10.83 23.45 -9.23
CA HIS A 167 -10.20 23.30 -7.91
C HIS A 167 -8.77 22.74 -7.97
N CYS A 168 -8.46 21.85 -8.93
CA CYS A 168 -7.10 21.37 -9.09
C CYS A 168 -6.14 22.53 -9.39
N ASN A 169 -4.94 22.52 -8.80
CA ASN A 169 -3.92 23.56 -9.00
C ASN A 169 -3.15 23.44 -10.34
N GLN A 170 -3.58 22.54 -11.24
CA GLN A 170 -3.14 22.41 -12.63
C GLN A 170 -4.35 22.28 -13.56
N LYS A 171 -4.17 22.61 -14.85
CA LYS A 171 -5.17 22.46 -15.91
C LYS A 171 -4.60 21.64 -17.07
N CYS A 172 -4.23 20.40 -16.79
CA CYS A 172 -3.60 19.53 -17.77
C CYS A 172 -4.43 19.42 -19.05
N LEU A 173 -3.78 19.58 -20.20
CA LEU A 173 -4.45 19.61 -21.52
C LEU A 173 -5.26 18.35 -21.83
N HIS A 174 -4.84 17.22 -21.30
CA HIS A 174 -5.44 15.90 -21.53
C HIS A 174 -6.05 15.31 -20.25
N CYS A 175 -6.42 16.17 -19.28
CA CYS A 175 -7.06 15.69 -18.06
C CYS A 175 -8.42 15.04 -18.39
N TYR A 176 -8.51 13.71 -18.19
CA TYR A 176 -9.73 12.96 -18.47
C TYR A 176 -10.91 13.41 -17.59
N ALA A 177 -10.62 14.00 -16.43
CA ALA A 177 -11.61 14.48 -15.48
C ALA A 177 -12.02 15.94 -15.70
N ALA A 178 -11.40 16.67 -16.65
CA ALA A 178 -11.63 18.10 -16.85
C ALA A 178 -13.06 18.46 -17.33
N GLY A 179 -13.76 17.50 -17.93
CA GLY A 179 -15.15 17.71 -18.38
C GLY A 179 -16.23 17.27 -17.38
N GLN A 180 -15.82 16.81 -16.20
CA GLN A 180 -16.79 16.34 -15.20
C GLN A 180 -17.43 17.52 -14.47
N THR A 181 -18.75 17.60 -14.56
CA THR A 181 -19.57 18.66 -13.91
C THR A 181 -19.93 18.33 -12.45
N LEU A 182 -19.26 17.38 -11.85
CA LEU A 182 -19.53 16.88 -10.48
C LEU A 182 -19.20 17.89 -9.36
N GLY A 183 -18.85 19.14 -9.72
CA GLY A 183 -18.54 20.20 -8.76
C GLY A 183 -19.70 20.72 -7.93
N GLU A 184 -20.92 20.26 -8.19
CA GLU A 184 -22.10 20.60 -7.39
C GLU A 184 -22.27 19.69 -6.16
N THR A 185 -21.64 18.50 -6.18
CA THR A 185 -21.72 17.55 -5.06
C THR A 185 -20.59 17.84 -4.08
N PRO A 186 -20.90 18.07 -2.78
CA PRO A 186 -19.89 18.26 -1.76
C PRO A 186 -18.94 17.05 -1.67
N GLU A 187 -17.67 17.33 -1.46
CA GLU A 187 -16.71 16.26 -1.12
C GLU A 187 -17.12 15.58 0.19
N LEU A 188 -16.85 14.30 0.30
CA LEU A 188 -17.05 13.56 1.55
C LEU A 188 -16.20 14.16 2.67
N THR A 189 -16.78 14.24 3.85
CA THR A 189 -16.07 14.65 5.08
C THR A 189 -15.04 13.61 5.48
N THR A 190 -14.11 13.97 6.36
CA THR A 190 -13.12 13.04 6.94
C THR A 190 -13.78 11.82 7.57
N ASP A 191 -14.89 12.02 8.31
CA ASP A 191 -15.60 10.92 8.96
C ASP A 191 -16.30 9.99 7.97
N GLN A 192 -16.89 10.54 6.91
CA GLN A 192 -17.48 9.73 5.84
C GLN A 192 -16.40 8.90 5.10
N TRP A 193 -15.21 9.46 4.90
CA TRP A 193 -14.08 8.70 4.35
C TRP A 193 -13.61 7.61 5.31
N ARG A 194 -13.57 7.86 6.62
CA ARG A 194 -13.26 6.82 7.63
C ARG A 194 -14.26 5.67 7.59
N GLU A 195 -15.55 5.98 7.50
CA GLU A 195 -16.59 4.94 7.33
C GLU A 195 -16.41 4.14 6.03
N LEU A 196 -16.06 4.81 4.94
CA LEU A 196 -15.80 4.15 3.66
C LEU A 196 -14.57 3.23 3.75
N LEU A 197 -13.47 3.70 4.34
CA LEU A 197 -12.27 2.89 4.57
C LEU A 197 -12.61 1.63 5.38
N GLU A 198 -13.42 1.73 6.43
CA GLU A 198 -13.84 0.57 7.20
C GLU A 198 -14.69 -0.42 6.37
N LYS A 199 -15.55 0.06 5.47
CA LYS A 199 -16.28 -0.79 4.52
C LYS A 199 -15.34 -1.51 3.55
N LEU A 200 -14.32 -0.83 3.04
CA LEU A 200 -13.31 -1.41 2.16
C LEU A 200 -12.47 -2.48 2.89
N ARG A 201 -12.15 -2.22 4.16
CA ARG A 201 -11.46 -3.18 5.02
C ARG A 201 -12.29 -4.46 5.18
N ARG A 202 -13.58 -4.34 5.50
CA ARG A 202 -14.50 -5.49 5.60
C ARG A 202 -14.70 -6.23 4.29
N ALA A 203 -14.55 -5.53 3.17
CA ALA A 203 -14.58 -6.13 1.84
C ALA A 203 -13.26 -6.84 1.46
N ASN A 204 -12.27 -6.89 2.36
CA ASN A 204 -10.95 -7.51 2.13
C ASN A 204 -10.12 -6.87 1.00
N ILE A 205 -10.26 -5.56 0.77
CA ILE A 205 -9.45 -4.83 -0.19
C ILE A 205 -8.09 -4.51 0.44
N PRO A 206 -6.96 -4.99 -0.08
CA PRO A 206 -5.67 -4.82 0.59
C PRO A 206 -4.98 -3.48 0.29
N GLN A 207 -5.33 -2.79 -0.80
CA GLN A 207 -4.68 -1.55 -1.22
C GLN A 207 -5.66 -0.44 -1.53
N VAL A 208 -5.29 0.80 -1.18
CA VAL A 208 -6.03 2.00 -1.57
C VAL A 208 -5.08 3.04 -2.18
N THR A 209 -5.57 3.77 -3.17
CA THR A 209 -4.86 4.90 -3.76
C THR A 209 -5.66 6.17 -3.53
N PHE A 210 -5.10 7.13 -2.84
CA PHE A 210 -5.66 8.46 -2.72
C PHE A 210 -5.36 9.25 -4.00
N THR A 211 -6.40 9.73 -4.65
CA THR A 211 -6.32 10.45 -5.92
C THR A 211 -7.45 11.49 -6.00
N GLY A 212 -7.68 12.06 -7.17
CA GLY A 212 -8.75 13.02 -7.43
C GLY A 212 -8.33 14.06 -8.44
N GLY A 213 -8.73 15.30 -8.23
CA GLY A 213 -8.15 16.45 -8.90
C GLY A 213 -6.71 16.63 -8.47
N GLU A 214 -6.52 17.12 -7.25
CA GLU A 214 -5.23 17.11 -6.56
C GLU A 214 -5.45 16.83 -5.07
N PRO A 215 -5.13 15.63 -4.60
CA PRO A 215 -5.43 15.24 -3.23
C PRO A 215 -4.65 16.03 -2.16
N THR A 216 -3.48 16.59 -2.49
CA THR A 216 -2.70 17.42 -1.56
C THR A 216 -3.32 18.78 -1.26
N LEU A 217 -4.40 19.15 -1.96
CA LEU A 217 -5.21 20.33 -1.62
C LEU A 217 -6.13 20.08 -0.41
N ARG A 218 -6.32 18.83 0.00
CA ARG A 218 -7.09 18.51 1.19
C ARG A 218 -6.23 18.67 2.44
N PRO A 219 -6.65 19.53 3.39
CA PRO A 219 -5.88 19.75 4.62
C PRO A 219 -5.85 18.52 5.53
N ASP A 220 -6.88 17.67 5.45
CA ASP A 220 -7.05 16.44 6.23
C ASP A 220 -6.44 15.19 5.55
N LEU A 221 -5.67 15.35 4.46
CA LEU A 221 -5.03 14.22 3.79
C LEU A 221 -4.18 13.34 4.74
N PRO A 222 -3.33 13.88 5.63
CA PRO A 222 -2.58 13.04 6.56
C PRO A 222 -3.48 12.23 7.51
N GLU A 223 -4.61 12.80 7.93
CA GLU A 223 -5.59 12.10 8.79
C GLU A 223 -6.30 10.96 8.06
N LEU A 224 -6.56 11.13 6.75
CA LEU A 224 -7.11 10.05 5.91
C LEU A 224 -6.10 8.93 5.68
N VAL A 225 -4.83 9.27 5.49
CA VAL A 225 -3.75 8.29 5.37
C VAL A 225 -3.59 7.51 6.69
N GLU A 226 -3.62 8.19 7.83
CA GLU A 226 -3.57 7.56 9.14
C GLU A 226 -4.76 6.60 9.36
N ALA A 227 -5.96 7.00 8.98
CA ALA A 227 -7.15 6.13 9.04
C ALA A 227 -7.05 4.91 8.11
N ALA A 228 -6.18 4.96 7.10
CA ALA A 228 -5.96 3.90 6.13
C ALA A 228 -4.75 3.00 6.46
N GLN A 229 -4.17 3.06 7.64
CA GLN A 229 -2.97 2.27 8.03
C GLN A 229 -3.12 0.76 7.84
N TRP A 230 -4.35 0.27 7.80
CA TRP A 230 -4.64 -1.14 7.52
C TRP A 230 -4.30 -1.54 6.07
N PHE A 231 -4.37 -0.61 5.14
CA PHE A 231 -4.12 -0.85 3.71
C PHE A 231 -2.67 -0.62 3.33
N VAL A 232 -2.23 -1.18 2.22
CA VAL A 232 -1.12 -0.61 1.47
C VAL A 232 -1.61 0.67 0.81
N THR A 233 -0.99 1.79 1.13
CA THR A 233 -1.46 3.12 0.75
C THR A 233 -0.60 3.76 -0.33
N ARG A 234 -1.23 4.34 -1.32
CA ARG A 234 -0.57 5.13 -2.37
C ARG A 234 -1.23 6.49 -2.48
N LEU A 235 -0.43 7.50 -2.75
CA LEU A 235 -0.88 8.84 -3.13
C LEU A 235 -0.52 9.10 -4.60
N ASN A 236 -1.51 9.42 -5.44
CA ASN A 236 -1.27 9.93 -6.78
C ASN A 236 -1.44 11.45 -6.76
N THR A 237 -0.40 12.18 -7.13
CA THR A 237 -0.37 13.65 -7.05
C THR A 237 0.42 14.27 -8.20
N ASN A 238 0.20 15.55 -8.47
CA ASN A 238 1.06 16.33 -9.34
C ASN A 238 2.37 16.77 -8.67
N GLY A 239 2.51 16.57 -7.36
CA GLY A 239 3.73 16.78 -6.59
C GLY A 239 4.00 18.22 -6.15
N ARG A 240 3.26 19.21 -6.65
CA ARG A 240 3.55 20.65 -6.40
C ARG A 240 3.48 21.06 -4.93
N LEU A 241 2.62 20.43 -4.16
CA LEU A 241 2.41 20.73 -2.73
C LEU A 241 3.10 19.73 -1.80
N LEU A 242 3.95 18.86 -2.31
CA LEU A 242 4.77 17.97 -1.49
C LEU A 242 5.91 18.74 -0.81
N THR A 243 5.53 19.59 0.15
CA THR A 243 6.49 20.29 1.01
C THR A 243 7.19 19.30 1.95
N PRO A 244 8.38 19.63 2.49
CA PRO A 244 9.06 18.78 3.47
C PRO A 244 8.14 18.43 4.66
N GLU A 245 7.36 19.38 5.15
CA GLU A 245 6.44 19.19 6.26
C GLU A 245 5.28 18.23 5.91
N LEU A 246 4.66 18.40 4.74
CA LEU A 246 3.61 17.47 4.30
C LEU A 246 4.15 16.06 4.11
N CYS A 247 5.33 15.91 3.47
CA CYS A 247 5.96 14.61 3.27
C CYS A 247 6.28 13.93 4.60
N ARG A 248 6.79 14.68 5.60
CA ARG A 248 7.02 14.17 6.95
C ARG A 248 5.72 13.67 7.59
N ARG A 249 4.65 14.47 7.58
CA ARG A 249 3.34 14.08 8.13
C ARG A 249 2.75 12.86 7.44
N LEU A 250 2.88 12.77 6.11
CA LEU A 250 2.40 11.61 5.35
C LEU A 250 3.21 10.33 5.69
N SER A 251 4.52 10.46 5.86
CA SER A 251 5.38 9.35 6.29
C SER A 251 5.02 8.88 7.72
N GLU A 252 4.82 9.82 8.64
CA GLU A 252 4.38 9.54 10.02
C GLU A 252 2.97 8.92 10.08
N ALA A 253 2.07 9.35 9.17
CA ALA A 253 0.75 8.77 9.00
C ALA A 253 0.77 7.38 8.33
N SER A 254 1.95 6.89 7.93
CA SER A 254 2.11 5.55 7.35
C SER A 254 1.76 5.44 5.86
N LEU A 255 1.98 6.50 5.06
CA LEU A 255 1.90 6.41 3.61
C LEU A 255 3.04 5.54 3.07
N ASP A 256 2.72 4.53 2.24
CA ASP A 256 3.73 3.64 1.68
C ASP A 256 4.42 4.22 0.45
N SER A 257 3.66 4.84 -0.44
CA SER A 257 4.23 5.29 -1.71
C SER A 257 3.52 6.52 -2.27
N VAL A 258 4.30 7.31 -3.01
CA VAL A 258 3.81 8.46 -3.76
C VAL A 258 4.09 8.23 -5.24
N GLN A 259 3.07 8.38 -6.08
CA GLN A 259 3.23 8.45 -7.52
C GLN A 259 3.07 9.91 -7.96
N VAL A 260 4.15 10.49 -8.48
CA VAL A 260 4.16 11.85 -8.99
C VAL A 260 4.04 11.85 -10.51
N THR A 261 3.20 12.70 -11.06
CA THR A 261 3.06 12.86 -12.51
C THR A 261 4.04 13.90 -13.02
N LEU A 262 5.01 13.49 -13.86
CA LEU A 262 5.96 14.36 -14.53
C LEU A 262 5.96 14.07 -16.04
N TYR A 263 5.64 15.08 -16.85
CA TYR A 263 5.42 14.89 -18.28
C TYR A 263 6.69 14.95 -19.12
N ALA A 264 7.69 15.71 -18.71
CA ALA A 264 8.95 15.86 -19.44
C ALA A 264 10.08 16.32 -18.50
N ALA A 265 11.32 16.07 -18.88
CA ALA A 265 12.51 16.67 -18.26
C ALA A 265 12.63 18.18 -18.57
N ARG A 266 12.03 18.60 -19.67
CA ARG A 266 12.01 19.99 -20.11
C ARG A 266 10.87 20.75 -19.45
N ARG A 267 11.22 21.86 -18.80
CA ARG A 267 10.29 22.74 -18.09
C ARG A 267 9.19 23.29 -19.00
N ASP A 268 9.56 23.78 -20.17
CA ASP A 268 8.63 24.35 -21.13
C ASP A 268 7.55 23.34 -21.57
N VAL A 269 7.98 22.12 -21.86
CA VAL A 269 7.08 21.01 -22.27
C VAL A 269 6.18 20.58 -21.10
N HIS A 270 6.76 20.40 -19.92
CA HIS A 270 5.96 20.03 -18.73
C HIS A 270 4.90 21.10 -18.44
N ASN A 271 5.30 22.36 -18.32
CA ASN A 271 4.40 23.47 -17.98
C ASN A 271 3.29 23.66 -19.03
N ALA A 272 3.62 23.52 -20.31
CA ALA A 272 2.61 23.54 -21.38
C ALA A 272 1.57 22.43 -21.23
N LEU A 273 2.01 21.19 -20.90
CA LEU A 273 1.11 20.05 -20.75
C LEU A 273 0.23 20.13 -19.50
N VAL A 274 0.75 20.67 -18.40
CA VAL A 274 -0.02 20.81 -17.15
C VAL A 274 -0.81 22.11 -17.06
N GLY A 275 -0.60 23.03 -18.02
CA GLY A 275 -1.30 24.34 -18.04
C GLY A 275 -1.01 25.22 -16.83
N ALA A 276 0.19 25.13 -16.28
CA ALA A 276 0.64 25.86 -15.09
C ALA A 276 2.17 25.90 -15.00
N GLU A 277 2.70 26.93 -14.38
CA GLU A 277 4.12 26.97 -13.97
C GLU A 277 4.30 26.09 -12.74
N GLY A 278 4.72 24.84 -12.95
CA GLY A 278 4.75 23.83 -11.88
C GLY A 278 5.93 22.87 -11.93
N PHE A 279 6.79 22.94 -12.94
CA PHE A 279 7.91 22.01 -13.11
C PHE A 279 8.83 21.94 -11.90
N ASP A 280 9.29 23.09 -11.41
CA ASP A 280 10.22 23.16 -10.28
C ASP A 280 9.60 22.66 -8.99
N ASP A 281 8.35 23.05 -8.74
CA ASP A 281 7.60 22.58 -7.57
C ASP A 281 7.43 21.05 -7.60
N THR A 282 7.08 20.48 -8.76
CA THR A 282 6.93 19.04 -8.95
C THR A 282 8.27 18.31 -8.73
N VAL A 283 9.36 18.80 -9.31
CA VAL A 283 10.70 18.22 -9.12
C VAL A 283 11.14 18.32 -7.66
N GLN A 284 10.89 19.45 -7.01
CA GLN A 284 11.20 19.62 -5.59
C GLN A 284 10.34 18.70 -4.72
N GLY A 285 9.08 18.53 -5.07
CA GLY A 285 8.17 17.58 -4.39
C GLY A 285 8.66 16.13 -4.45
N ILE A 286 9.18 15.70 -5.61
CA ILE A 286 9.81 14.37 -5.76
C ILE A 286 10.99 14.22 -4.78
N ARG A 287 11.87 15.22 -4.70
CA ARG A 287 13.01 15.22 -3.77
C ARG A 287 12.57 15.20 -2.30
N ASN A 288 11.59 16.01 -1.95
CA ASN A 288 11.06 16.08 -0.58
C ASN A 288 10.45 14.75 -0.14
N ALA A 289 9.67 14.10 -1.01
CA ALA A 289 9.08 12.80 -0.73
C ALA A 289 10.14 11.71 -0.54
N ALA A 290 11.17 11.69 -1.39
CA ALA A 290 12.29 10.77 -1.25
C ALA A 290 13.08 11.02 0.06
N ALA A 291 13.34 12.30 0.40
CA ALA A 291 14.03 12.68 1.63
C ALA A 291 13.24 12.30 2.89
N ALA A 292 11.91 12.26 2.83
CA ALA A 292 11.05 11.81 3.91
C ALA A 292 10.94 10.26 4.02
N GLY A 293 11.67 9.51 3.19
CA GLY A 293 11.69 8.04 3.20
C GLY A 293 10.49 7.39 2.48
N LEU A 294 9.67 8.16 1.77
CA LEU A 294 8.57 7.62 0.99
C LEU A 294 9.09 6.92 -0.27
N ILE A 295 8.45 5.82 -0.67
CA ILE A 295 8.72 5.19 -1.96
C ILE A 295 8.13 6.06 -3.06
N VAL A 296 9.01 6.66 -3.89
CA VAL A 296 8.58 7.53 -4.98
C VAL A 296 8.57 6.79 -6.30
N SER A 297 7.47 6.89 -7.02
CA SER A 297 7.36 6.52 -8.44
C SER A 297 6.98 7.73 -9.26
N VAL A 298 7.41 7.76 -10.52
CA VAL A 298 7.02 8.80 -11.49
C VAL A 298 6.18 8.17 -12.58
N ASN A 299 5.02 8.77 -12.89
CA ASN A 299 4.22 8.42 -14.05
C ASN A 299 4.36 9.50 -15.13
N THR A 300 4.62 9.08 -16.36
CA THR A 300 4.69 9.97 -17.52
C THR A 300 3.63 9.55 -18.53
N PRO A 301 2.49 10.25 -18.60
CA PRO A 301 1.55 10.07 -19.70
C PRO A 301 2.16 10.59 -20.99
N LEU A 302 2.24 9.74 -22.01
CA LEU A 302 2.87 10.05 -23.30
C LEU A 302 1.87 10.61 -24.32
N CYS A 303 2.29 11.65 -25.00
CA CYS A 303 1.59 12.23 -26.14
C CYS A 303 2.57 12.75 -27.19
N SER A 304 2.03 13.37 -28.25
CA SER A 304 2.87 13.92 -29.33
C SER A 304 3.84 15.03 -28.89
N LEU A 305 3.56 15.69 -27.78
CA LEU A 305 4.34 16.85 -27.30
C LEU A 305 5.54 16.44 -26.43
N ASN A 306 5.56 15.24 -25.86
CA ASN A 306 6.62 14.76 -24.98
C ASN A 306 7.24 13.43 -25.43
N ARG A 307 7.46 13.29 -26.75
CA ARG A 307 7.99 12.05 -27.38
C ARG A 307 9.38 11.65 -26.88
N ASP A 308 10.18 12.62 -26.43
CA ASP A 308 11.54 12.35 -25.93
C ASP A 308 11.52 11.78 -24.51
N TYR A 309 10.89 10.60 -24.40
CA TYR A 309 10.73 9.90 -23.13
C TYR A 309 12.07 9.44 -22.53
N ALA A 310 13.06 9.13 -23.39
CA ALA A 310 14.38 8.72 -22.92
C ALA A 310 15.12 9.82 -22.13
N GLU A 311 14.93 11.09 -22.51
CA GLU A 311 15.45 12.24 -21.75
C GLU A 311 14.77 12.31 -20.37
N THR A 312 13.45 12.17 -20.34
CA THR A 312 12.67 12.16 -19.10
C THR A 312 13.08 11.02 -18.17
N LEU A 313 13.32 9.81 -18.69
CA LEU A 313 13.82 8.67 -17.90
C LEU A 313 15.17 8.96 -17.26
N ARG A 314 16.14 9.49 -18.03
CA ARG A 314 17.46 9.84 -17.49
C ARG A 314 17.36 10.91 -16.41
N PHE A 315 16.52 11.92 -16.64
CA PHE A 315 16.29 12.99 -15.66
C PHE A 315 15.72 12.45 -14.36
N VAL A 316 14.65 11.64 -14.44
CA VAL A 316 13.99 11.04 -13.27
C VAL A 316 14.92 10.08 -12.53
N HIS A 317 15.71 9.28 -13.26
CA HIS A 317 16.75 8.45 -12.67
C HIS A 317 17.79 9.29 -11.91
N GLY A 318 18.19 10.43 -12.46
CA GLY A 318 19.10 11.40 -11.81
C GLY A 318 18.52 12.00 -10.52
N LEU A 319 17.21 11.98 -10.33
CA LEU A 319 16.54 12.35 -9.07
C LEU A 319 16.53 11.21 -8.03
N GLY A 320 17.10 10.03 -8.35
CA GLY A 320 17.11 8.86 -7.47
C GLY A 320 15.83 8.01 -7.53
N VAL A 321 14.90 8.30 -8.42
CA VAL A 321 13.66 7.53 -8.57
C VAL A 321 13.93 6.23 -9.34
N ARG A 322 13.54 5.10 -8.76
CA ARG A 322 13.75 3.75 -9.33
C ARG A 322 12.54 3.21 -10.09
N TYR A 323 11.34 3.74 -9.81
CA TYR A 323 10.09 3.24 -10.38
C TYR A 323 9.49 4.29 -11.29
N VAL A 324 9.47 4.01 -12.58
CA VAL A 324 8.87 4.88 -13.58
C VAL A 324 7.83 4.10 -14.36
N THR A 325 6.67 4.69 -14.53
CA THR A 325 5.60 4.17 -15.38
C THR A 325 5.36 5.11 -16.54
N CYS A 326 4.98 4.51 -17.66
CA CYS A 326 4.57 5.21 -18.87
C CYS A 326 3.13 4.79 -19.17
N SER A 327 2.25 5.75 -19.40
CA SER A 327 0.86 5.48 -19.77
C SER A 327 0.49 6.24 -21.04
N GLY A 328 -0.37 5.63 -21.85
CA GLY A 328 -1.05 6.36 -22.92
C GLY A 328 -2.08 7.33 -22.35
N LEU A 329 -2.53 8.25 -23.19
CA LEU A 329 -3.64 9.13 -22.83
C LEU A 329 -4.95 8.35 -22.75
N ILE A 330 -5.77 8.66 -21.77
CA ILE A 330 -7.14 8.16 -21.69
C ILE A 330 -7.97 8.93 -22.71
N PRO A 331 -8.57 8.28 -23.71
CA PRO A 331 -9.42 8.96 -24.68
C PRO A 331 -10.60 9.63 -23.97
N THR A 332 -10.78 10.91 -24.18
CA THR A 332 -11.96 11.65 -23.73
C THR A 332 -12.78 12.02 -24.96
N THR A 333 -14.05 11.66 -24.96
CA THR A 333 -14.99 12.20 -25.95
C THR A 333 -15.24 13.67 -25.62
N LYS A 334 -14.67 14.58 -26.38
CA LYS A 334 -15.13 15.96 -26.50
C LYS A 334 -15.91 16.08 -27.78
#